data_9367013f51fa1bcbc81ed8da66d8da2a
#
_entry.id   9367013f51fa1bcbc81ed8da66d8da2a
#
_cell.length_a   1.000
_cell.length_b   1.000
_cell.length_c   1.000
_cell.angle_alpha   90.00
_cell.angle_beta   90.00
_cell.angle_gamma   90.00
#
_symmetry.space_group_name_H-M   'P 1'
#
loop_
_entity.id
_entity.type
_entity.pdbx_description
1 polymer ?
#
loop_
_entity_poly.entity_id
_entity_poly.type
_entity_poly.pdbx_seq_one_letter_code
_entity_poly.pdbx_strand_id
1 'polypeptide(L)'
;VLGKSMKEHLRFATCYWHTFTWPGSDPFGGQTFDRPWMQAGDEMKMAEMKLDAAFDFFTKIKTPLFCFHDRDISPEGSNYAETQKNFFHIIDLMEQKINDTGMKLLWGTANAFSHKRYMSGASTNPDPEVFAYKAAQVKDCMDATLRLGGQNYVLWGGREGYETILNTDMARETDNLQRFLELVVNYKHKIGFKGQILLEPKPHEPTKHQYDFDSATCLAFLRKAGLENEIKLNVEVNHATLSGHNFEHEIAYATSNNALGSIDINRGDTLLGWDTDQFPNNPADLLMSFYFIFKNGGLGQGGMNFDAKIRRQSIDPEDLFHAHVGGMDVCAKTLIATEKLINDNVIPKFIEDRYSDWNENLGQFIHNKDTGLDDINKKVIDDNIEPEPRSG
;
A
#
# COMPACT_ATOMS: atom_id res chain seq x y z
N VAL A 1 4.81 15.86 -19.13
CA VAL A 1 5.88 15.06 -18.50
C VAL A 1 5.79 13.66 -19.06
N LEU A 2 6.89 13.09 -19.60
CA LEU A 2 6.93 11.74 -20.16
C LEU A 2 5.75 11.39 -21.09
N GLY A 3 5.33 12.36 -21.93
CA GLY A 3 4.24 12.18 -22.90
C GLY A 3 2.82 12.20 -22.37
N LYS A 4 2.60 12.44 -21.07
CA LYS A 4 1.27 12.52 -20.44
C LYS A 4 1.17 13.76 -19.56
N SER A 5 -0.06 14.12 -19.17
CA SER A 5 -0.27 15.18 -18.16
C SER A 5 0.19 14.71 -16.77
N MET A 6 0.53 15.65 -15.87
CA MET A 6 0.82 15.32 -14.48
C MET A 6 -0.32 14.57 -13.80
N LYS A 7 -1.57 14.90 -14.11
CA LYS A 7 -2.75 14.24 -13.56
C LYS A 7 -2.84 12.75 -13.93
N GLU A 8 -2.36 12.38 -15.12
CA GLU A 8 -2.35 10.97 -15.55
C GLU A 8 -1.24 10.17 -14.89
N HIS A 9 -0.11 10.83 -14.53
CA HIS A 9 0.97 10.20 -13.79
C HIS A 9 0.70 10.16 -12.29
N LEU A 10 0.35 11.32 -11.71
CA LEU A 10 0.14 11.51 -10.28
C LEU A 10 -1.34 11.25 -9.96
N ARG A 11 -1.66 9.98 -9.83
CA ARG A 11 -3.02 9.48 -9.53
C ARG A 11 -3.28 9.58 -8.03
N PHE A 12 -3.36 10.82 -7.50
CA PHE A 12 -3.53 11.07 -6.08
C PHE A 12 -4.87 10.57 -5.56
N ALA A 13 -4.81 9.94 -4.38
CA ALA A 13 -5.97 9.60 -3.57
C ALA A 13 -5.85 10.24 -2.18
N THR A 14 -7.00 10.54 -1.58
CA THR A 14 -7.09 10.99 -0.19
C THR A 14 -7.65 9.87 0.67
N CYS A 15 -7.00 9.56 1.78
CA CYS A 15 -7.45 8.56 2.72
C CYS A 15 -8.52 9.11 3.69
N TYR A 16 -9.49 8.27 4.07
CA TYR A 16 -10.53 8.64 5.05
C TYR A 16 -10.02 8.69 6.48
N TRP A 17 -9.18 7.73 6.88
CA TRP A 17 -8.79 7.52 8.29
C TRP A 17 -8.01 8.68 8.87
N HIS A 18 -6.97 9.12 8.24
CA HIS A 18 -6.17 10.25 8.71
C HIS A 18 -6.82 11.61 8.47
N THR A 19 -7.58 11.73 7.37
CA THR A 19 -8.15 13.01 6.95
C THR A 19 -9.42 13.36 7.72
N PHE A 20 -10.32 12.39 7.94
CA PHE A 20 -11.65 12.65 8.48
C PHE A 20 -11.98 11.89 9.76
N THR A 21 -11.31 10.79 10.07
CA THR A 21 -11.64 9.93 11.22
C THR A 21 -10.70 10.16 12.40
N TRP A 22 -9.42 10.38 12.15
CA TRP A 22 -8.44 10.63 13.22
C TRP A 22 -8.72 11.95 13.95
N PRO A 23 -8.87 11.92 15.30
CA PRO A 23 -9.28 13.09 16.07
C PRO A 23 -8.10 13.99 16.51
N GLY A 24 -6.87 13.74 16.06
CA GLY A 24 -5.68 14.44 16.53
C GLY A 24 -5.14 13.92 17.88
N SER A 25 -5.50 12.69 18.27
CA SER A 25 -4.98 12.03 19.47
C SER A 25 -3.70 11.23 19.17
N ASP A 26 -2.94 10.93 20.22
CA ASP A 26 -1.80 10.02 20.23
C ASP A 26 -1.75 9.24 21.55
N PRO A 27 -0.80 8.32 21.75
CA PRO A 27 -0.68 7.59 23.02
C PRO A 27 -0.48 8.45 24.26
N PHE A 28 -0.12 9.72 24.09
CA PHE A 28 0.21 10.66 25.17
C PHE A 28 -0.84 11.76 25.37
N GLY A 29 -1.81 11.88 24.46
CA GLY A 29 -2.82 12.92 24.57
C GLY A 29 -4.08 12.65 23.76
N GLY A 30 -5.21 13.17 24.26
CA GLY A 30 -6.53 13.02 23.66
C GLY A 30 -6.75 13.89 22.42
N GLN A 31 -7.99 13.97 22.00
CA GLN A 31 -8.46 14.72 20.84
C GLN A 31 -8.02 16.19 20.86
N THR A 32 -7.56 16.68 19.71
CA THR A 32 -7.24 18.10 19.50
C THR A 32 -8.05 18.74 18.37
N PHE A 33 -8.66 17.94 17.48
CA PHE A 33 -9.47 18.45 16.38
C PHE A 33 -10.94 18.57 16.77
N ASP A 34 -11.54 19.70 16.39
CA ASP A 34 -12.94 19.99 16.55
C ASP A 34 -13.64 19.96 15.19
N ARG A 35 -14.03 18.77 14.76
CA ARG A 35 -14.67 18.54 13.46
C ARG A 35 -16.19 18.46 13.64
N PRO A 36 -17.00 19.16 12.82
CA PRO A 36 -18.46 19.17 12.98
C PRO A 36 -19.12 17.77 12.99
N TRP A 37 -18.64 16.87 12.16
CA TRP A 37 -19.14 15.49 12.06
C TRP A 37 -18.80 14.62 13.28
N MET A 38 -17.86 15.01 14.13
CA MET A 38 -17.51 14.26 15.34
C MET A 38 -18.43 14.58 16.53
N GLN A 39 -19.39 15.51 16.39
CA GLN A 39 -20.20 16.05 17.49
C GLN A 39 -21.69 15.79 17.34
N ALA A 40 -22.14 15.04 16.34
CA ALA A 40 -23.58 14.91 16.04
C ALA A 40 -24.39 14.03 17.02
N GLY A 41 -23.73 13.31 17.94
CA GLY A 41 -24.39 12.51 18.98
C GLY A 41 -24.99 11.19 18.49
N ASP A 42 -25.22 11.04 17.19
CA ASP A 42 -25.68 9.82 16.53
C ASP A 42 -24.61 9.36 15.55
N GLU A 43 -24.12 8.11 15.70
CA GLU A 43 -22.97 7.61 14.94
C GLU A 43 -23.25 7.49 13.44
N MET A 44 -24.47 7.11 13.04
CA MET A 44 -24.84 7.06 11.62
C MET A 44 -24.93 8.47 11.03
N LYS A 45 -25.49 9.42 11.77
CA LYS A 45 -25.50 10.82 11.34
C LYS A 45 -24.10 11.41 11.25
N MET A 46 -23.20 11.06 12.17
CA MET A 46 -21.79 11.44 12.08
C MET A 46 -21.16 10.86 10.81
N ALA A 47 -21.46 9.61 10.47
CA ALA A 47 -20.97 8.97 9.25
C ALA A 47 -21.47 9.68 7.98
N GLU A 48 -22.75 10.03 7.90
CA GLU A 48 -23.34 10.79 6.79
C GLU A 48 -22.73 12.19 6.65
N MET A 49 -22.59 12.93 7.74
CA MET A 49 -21.95 14.26 7.75
C MET A 49 -20.47 14.18 7.33
N LYS A 50 -19.76 13.14 7.77
CA LYS A 50 -18.38 12.89 7.36
C LYS A 50 -18.26 12.59 5.86
N LEU A 51 -19.20 11.82 5.31
CA LEU A 51 -19.30 11.56 3.88
C LEU A 51 -19.47 12.85 3.07
N ASP A 52 -20.37 13.73 3.50
CA ASP A 52 -20.56 15.04 2.87
C ASP A 52 -19.30 15.90 2.90
N ALA A 53 -18.64 15.99 4.05
CA ALA A 53 -17.41 16.73 4.23
C ALA A 53 -16.27 16.18 3.39
N ALA A 54 -16.17 14.85 3.28
CA ALA A 54 -15.12 14.20 2.51
C ALA A 54 -15.25 14.52 1.02
N PHE A 55 -16.44 14.38 0.43
CA PHE A 55 -16.64 14.67 -0.98
C PHE A 55 -16.53 16.17 -1.32
N ASP A 56 -16.93 17.05 -0.40
CA ASP A 56 -16.68 18.49 -0.53
C ASP A 56 -15.15 18.77 -0.56
N PHE A 57 -14.40 18.17 0.36
CA PHE A 57 -12.95 18.29 0.42
C PHE A 57 -12.27 17.77 -0.87
N PHE A 58 -12.57 16.54 -1.28
CA PHE A 58 -11.98 15.94 -2.50
C PHE A 58 -12.20 16.80 -3.72
N THR A 59 -13.40 17.35 -3.86
CA THR A 59 -13.75 18.22 -4.99
C THR A 59 -12.94 19.53 -4.97
N LYS A 60 -12.75 20.11 -3.78
CA LYS A 60 -11.99 21.36 -3.60
C LYS A 60 -10.51 21.20 -3.87
N ILE A 61 -9.87 20.15 -3.34
CA ILE A 61 -8.44 19.88 -3.58
C ILE A 61 -8.17 19.23 -4.94
N LYS A 62 -9.21 18.78 -5.64
CA LYS A 62 -9.14 18.12 -6.94
C LYS A 62 -8.33 16.83 -6.95
N THR A 63 -8.28 16.08 -5.83
CA THR A 63 -7.80 14.70 -5.86
C THR A 63 -8.82 13.85 -6.61
N PRO A 64 -8.42 13.09 -7.64
CA PRO A 64 -9.38 12.34 -8.44
C PRO A 64 -9.87 11.07 -7.77
N LEU A 65 -9.18 10.61 -6.74
CA LEU A 65 -9.36 9.32 -6.10
C LEU A 65 -9.45 9.45 -4.57
N PHE A 66 -10.04 8.44 -3.93
CA PHE A 66 -10.07 8.31 -2.47
C PHE A 66 -9.96 6.84 -2.03
N CYS A 67 -9.64 6.64 -0.75
CA CYS A 67 -9.52 5.34 -0.11
C CYS A 67 -10.25 5.34 1.24
N PHE A 68 -10.75 4.17 1.67
CA PHE A 68 -11.38 4.03 2.98
C PHE A 68 -11.21 2.62 3.57
N HIS A 69 -11.27 2.55 4.92
CA HIS A 69 -11.66 1.32 5.62
C HIS A 69 -13.15 1.38 5.96
N ASP A 70 -13.80 0.24 6.01
CA ASP A 70 -15.24 0.16 6.32
C ASP A 70 -15.60 0.88 7.63
N ARG A 71 -14.75 0.79 8.66
CA ARG A 71 -14.98 1.43 9.97
C ARG A 71 -14.71 2.94 9.97
N ASP A 72 -14.01 3.45 8.99
CA ASP A 72 -13.84 4.90 8.82
C ASP A 72 -15.13 5.56 8.32
N ILE A 73 -15.89 4.85 7.50
CA ILE A 73 -17.09 5.38 6.85
C ILE A 73 -18.39 5.01 7.55
N SER A 74 -18.41 3.92 8.33
CA SER A 74 -19.63 3.41 8.97
C SER A 74 -19.34 2.82 10.36
N PRO A 75 -20.19 3.10 11.37
CA PRO A 75 -20.06 2.50 12.68
C PRO A 75 -20.46 1.02 12.70
N GLU A 76 -19.94 0.27 13.66
CA GLU A 76 -20.44 -1.06 13.97
C GLU A 76 -21.82 -0.97 14.62
N GLY A 77 -22.69 -1.94 14.34
CA GLY A 77 -23.94 -2.16 15.04
C GLY A 77 -23.78 -3.09 16.24
N SER A 78 -24.88 -3.40 16.90
CA SER A 78 -24.93 -4.32 18.04
C SER A 78 -24.60 -5.78 17.65
N ASN A 79 -24.66 -6.11 16.38
CA ASN A 79 -24.31 -7.40 15.79
C ASN A 79 -23.88 -7.23 14.32
N TYR A 80 -23.39 -8.33 13.72
CA TYR A 80 -22.86 -8.26 12.35
C TYR A 80 -23.93 -7.84 11.31
N ALA A 81 -25.17 -8.29 11.45
CA ALA A 81 -26.24 -7.94 10.52
C ALA A 81 -26.57 -6.44 10.54
N GLU A 82 -26.59 -5.83 11.72
CA GLU A 82 -26.76 -4.39 11.86
C GLU A 82 -25.54 -3.62 11.33
N THR A 83 -24.34 -4.10 11.62
CA THR A 83 -23.08 -3.56 11.06
C THR A 83 -23.10 -3.55 9.53
N GLN A 84 -23.50 -4.66 8.92
CA GLN A 84 -23.64 -4.77 7.46
C GLN A 84 -24.69 -3.80 6.92
N LYS A 85 -25.84 -3.68 7.58
CA LYS A 85 -26.88 -2.72 7.21
C LYS A 85 -26.39 -1.28 7.26
N ASN A 86 -25.70 -0.89 8.33
CA ASN A 86 -25.11 0.45 8.47
C ASN A 86 -24.11 0.73 7.36
N PHE A 87 -23.21 -0.22 7.10
CA PHE A 87 -22.21 -0.11 6.06
C PHE A 87 -22.83 0.10 4.68
N PHE A 88 -23.76 -0.76 4.27
CA PHE A 88 -24.38 -0.63 2.95
C PHE A 88 -25.25 0.61 2.80
N HIS A 89 -25.84 1.13 3.89
CA HIS A 89 -26.51 2.43 3.85
C HIS A 89 -25.54 3.56 3.46
N ILE A 90 -24.34 3.59 4.05
CA ILE A 90 -23.31 4.57 3.67
C ILE A 90 -22.80 4.34 2.23
N ILE A 91 -22.68 3.09 1.80
CA ILE A 91 -22.31 2.76 0.42
C ILE A 91 -23.36 3.26 -0.57
N ASP A 92 -24.66 3.17 -0.26
CA ASP A 92 -25.75 3.74 -1.08
C ASP A 92 -25.58 5.25 -1.28
N LEU A 93 -25.28 5.97 -0.21
CA LEU A 93 -25.03 7.42 -0.26
C LEU A 93 -23.73 7.76 -0.98
N MET A 94 -22.69 6.97 -0.76
CA MET A 94 -21.39 7.16 -1.42
C MET A 94 -21.48 6.95 -2.94
N GLU A 95 -22.25 5.98 -3.41
CA GLU A 95 -22.50 5.76 -4.83
C GLU A 95 -23.18 6.98 -5.48
N GLN A 96 -24.15 7.61 -4.78
CA GLN A 96 -24.74 8.85 -5.24
C GLN A 96 -23.71 9.98 -5.35
N LYS A 97 -22.88 10.17 -4.32
CA LYS A 97 -21.79 11.17 -4.34
C LYS A 97 -20.79 10.95 -5.46
N ILE A 98 -20.42 9.71 -5.73
CA ILE A 98 -19.54 9.34 -6.85
C ILE A 98 -20.18 9.75 -8.18
N ASN A 99 -21.46 9.45 -8.38
CA ASN A 99 -22.19 9.81 -9.60
C ASN A 99 -22.29 11.33 -9.78
N ASP A 100 -22.52 12.08 -8.72
CA ASP A 100 -22.67 13.53 -8.74
C ASP A 100 -21.35 14.28 -8.99
N THR A 101 -20.25 13.76 -8.48
CA THR A 101 -18.94 14.45 -8.47
C THR A 101 -17.96 13.92 -9.51
N GLY A 102 -18.15 12.70 -10.00
CA GLY A 102 -17.19 12.01 -10.88
C GLY A 102 -15.95 11.52 -10.14
N MET A 103 -15.92 11.58 -8.80
CA MET A 103 -14.86 10.99 -7.97
C MET A 103 -14.79 9.48 -8.19
N LYS A 104 -13.62 8.89 -7.96
CA LYS A 104 -13.41 7.45 -8.15
C LYS A 104 -12.80 6.83 -6.88
N LEU A 105 -13.20 5.62 -6.59
CA LEU A 105 -12.60 4.83 -5.53
C LEU A 105 -11.29 4.21 -6.04
N LEU A 106 -10.16 4.52 -5.38
CA LEU A 106 -8.90 3.82 -5.64
C LEU A 106 -8.96 2.42 -5.04
N TRP A 107 -9.30 2.33 -3.76
CA TRP A 107 -9.57 1.08 -3.07
C TRP A 107 -10.41 1.29 -1.78
N GLY A 108 -11.23 0.30 -1.48
CA GLY A 108 -11.85 0.15 -0.17
C GLY A 108 -11.32 -1.12 0.49
N THR A 109 -11.31 -1.15 1.83
CA THR A 109 -10.86 -2.32 2.58
C THR A 109 -11.57 -2.46 3.92
N ALA A 110 -11.33 -3.58 4.60
CA ALA A 110 -11.85 -3.88 5.92
C ALA A 110 -10.84 -3.47 7.00
N ASN A 111 -11.30 -2.74 8.01
CA ASN A 111 -10.54 -2.53 9.24
C ASN A 111 -10.62 -3.79 10.11
N ALA A 112 -9.66 -4.69 9.94
CA ALA A 112 -9.55 -5.92 10.71
C ALA A 112 -8.41 -5.86 11.75
N PHE A 113 -8.26 -4.69 12.41
CA PHE A 113 -7.17 -4.43 13.36
C PHE A 113 -7.56 -3.56 14.56
N SER A 114 -8.48 -2.60 14.42
CA SER A 114 -8.80 -1.64 15.48
C SER A 114 -9.63 -2.24 16.61
N HIS A 115 -10.62 -3.08 16.31
CA HIS A 115 -11.49 -3.64 17.32
C HIS A 115 -10.76 -4.67 18.18
N LYS A 116 -11.06 -4.76 19.47
CA LYS A 116 -10.44 -5.68 20.43
C LYS A 116 -10.49 -7.16 20.01
N ARG A 117 -11.43 -7.59 19.16
CA ARG A 117 -11.48 -8.97 18.63
C ARG A 117 -10.23 -9.34 17.85
N TYR A 118 -9.58 -8.36 17.24
CA TYR A 118 -8.38 -8.54 16.42
C TYR A 118 -7.05 -8.38 17.19
N MET A 119 -7.09 -8.25 18.51
CA MET A 119 -5.90 -7.98 19.34
C MET A 119 -4.77 -9.00 19.17
N SER A 120 -5.10 -10.23 18.75
CA SER A 120 -4.15 -11.33 18.52
C SER A 120 -4.16 -11.81 17.06
N GLY A 121 -4.29 -10.87 16.12
CA GLY A 121 -4.43 -11.17 14.71
C GLY A 121 -5.89 -11.22 14.24
N ALA A 122 -6.09 -11.29 12.97
CA ALA A 122 -7.39 -11.46 12.33
C ALA A 122 -7.43 -12.80 11.59
N SER A 123 -6.76 -12.95 10.43
CA SER A 123 -6.63 -14.26 9.78
C SER A 123 -5.65 -15.20 10.48
N THR A 124 -4.67 -14.65 11.18
CA THR A 124 -3.70 -15.39 12.00
C THR A 124 -4.18 -15.67 13.42
N ASN A 125 -5.38 -15.20 13.80
CA ASN A 125 -5.91 -15.33 15.14
C ASN A 125 -6.04 -16.81 15.56
N PRO A 126 -5.69 -17.16 16.81
CA PRO A 126 -5.89 -18.52 17.34
C PRO A 126 -7.36 -18.93 17.45
N ASP A 127 -8.32 -17.96 17.39
CA ASP A 127 -9.75 -18.21 17.42
C ASP A 127 -10.33 -18.20 15.99
N PRO A 128 -10.87 -19.32 15.49
CA PRO A 128 -11.46 -19.41 14.16
C PRO A 128 -12.71 -18.54 13.96
N GLU A 129 -13.40 -18.14 15.03
CA GLU A 129 -14.53 -17.20 14.95
C GLU A 129 -14.05 -15.81 14.50
N VAL A 130 -12.88 -15.39 14.93
CA VAL A 130 -12.26 -14.11 14.51
C VAL A 130 -11.88 -14.16 13.03
N PHE A 131 -11.29 -15.27 12.58
CA PHE A 131 -11.03 -15.50 11.16
C PHE A 131 -12.32 -15.42 10.32
N ALA A 132 -13.38 -16.11 10.76
CA ALA A 132 -14.66 -16.10 10.08
C ALA A 132 -15.29 -14.70 10.02
N TYR A 133 -15.19 -13.94 11.12
CA TYR A 133 -15.69 -12.55 11.17
C TYR A 133 -14.93 -11.66 10.19
N LYS A 134 -13.59 -11.73 10.16
CA LYS A 134 -12.76 -11.02 9.17
C LYS A 134 -13.16 -11.40 7.74
N ALA A 135 -13.32 -12.69 7.47
CA ALA A 135 -13.68 -13.15 6.13
C ALA A 135 -15.03 -12.59 5.66
N ALA A 136 -16.03 -12.52 6.56
CA ALA A 136 -17.32 -11.90 6.27
C ALA A 136 -17.18 -10.40 6.00
N GLN A 137 -16.42 -9.68 6.83
CA GLN A 137 -16.16 -8.24 6.70
C GLN A 137 -15.43 -7.92 5.38
N VAL A 138 -14.38 -8.67 5.04
CA VAL A 138 -13.65 -8.51 3.78
C VAL A 138 -14.54 -8.79 2.57
N LYS A 139 -15.38 -9.82 2.64
CA LYS A 139 -16.35 -10.13 1.59
C LYS A 139 -17.28 -8.93 1.33
N ASP A 140 -17.85 -8.33 2.36
CA ASP A 140 -18.76 -7.18 2.21
C ASP A 140 -18.02 -5.94 1.66
N CYS A 141 -16.78 -5.69 2.10
CA CYS A 141 -15.94 -4.62 1.56
C CYS A 141 -15.57 -4.84 0.09
N MET A 142 -15.33 -6.09 -0.33
CA MET A 142 -15.08 -6.41 -1.74
C MET A 142 -16.32 -6.17 -2.61
N ASP A 143 -17.51 -6.53 -2.13
CA ASP A 143 -18.77 -6.26 -2.83
C ASP A 143 -19.01 -4.76 -2.97
N ALA A 144 -18.79 -3.98 -1.90
CA ALA A 144 -18.88 -2.53 -1.92
C ALA A 144 -17.85 -1.90 -2.88
N THR A 145 -16.60 -2.38 -2.85
CA THR A 145 -15.54 -1.91 -3.75
C THR A 145 -15.91 -2.17 -5.22
N LEU A 146 -16.40 -3.35 -5.54
CA LEU A 146 -16.88 -3.68 -6.88
C LEU A 146 -18.04 -2.76 -7.29
N ARG A 147 -19.03 -2.58 -6.43
CA ARG A 147 -20.21 -1.76 -6.67
C ARG A 147 -19.86 -0.29 -6.92
N LEU A 148 -18.92 0.26 -6.17
CA LEU A 148 -18.44 1.64 -6.29
C LEU A 148 -17.44 1.84 -7.45
N GLY A 149 -17.15 0.80 -8.24
CA GLY A 149 -16.18 0.86 -9.34
C GLY A 149 -14.74 1.03 -8.86
N GLY A 150 -14.41 0.50 -7.69
CA GLY A 150 -13.07 0.54 -7.13
C GLY A 150 -12.03 -0.12 -8.03
N GLN A 151 -10.86 0.48 -8.09
CA GLN A 151 -9.81 0.06 -9.01
C GLN A 151 -8.92 -1.03 -8.42
N ASN A 152 -8.82 -1.10 -7.10
CA ASN A 152 -8.04 -2.07 -6.35
C ASN A 152 -8.75 -2.44 -5.06
N TYR A 153 -8.24 -3.47 -4.38
CA TYR A 153 -8.59 -3.84 -3.02
C TYR A 153 -7.31 -4.06 -2.23
N VAL A 154 -7.10 -3.35 -1.13
CA VAL A 154 -5.90 -3.46 -0.30
C VAL A 154 -6.15 -4.39 0.88
N LEU A 155 -5.14 -5.18 1.22
CA LEU A 155 -5.04 -5.97 2.44
C LEU A 155 -3.82 -5.46 3.22
N TRP A 156 -4.08 -4.70 4.28
CA TRP A 156 -3.07 -4.37 5.27
C TRP A 156 -3.17 -5.34 6.45
N GLY A 157 -2.03 -5.95 6.80
CA GLY A 157 -1.95 -6.98 7.83
C GLY A 157 -2.33 -6.49 9.23
N GLY A 158 -1.98 -5.26 9.56
CA GLY A 158 -2.34 -4.61 10.82
C GLY A 158 -1.85 -5.34 12.06
N ARG A 159 -2.51 -6.45 12.41
CA ARG A 159 -2.16 -7.29 13.55
C ARG A 159 -1.82 -8.73 13.17
N GLU A 160 -1.56 -8.99 11.90
CA GLU A 160 -1.13 -10.32 11.42
C GLU A 160 0.33 -10.55 11.75
N GLY A 161 0.56 -11.04 12.96
CA GLY A 161 1.88 -11.22 13.52
C GLY A 161 1.82 -11.62 14.99
N TYR A 162 2.93 -11.48 15.71
CA TYR A 162 3.02 -11.93 17.09
C TYR A 162 3.84 -10.99 17.99
N GLU A 163 3.56 -11.03 19.28
CA GLU A 163 4.29 -10.31 20.34
C GLU A 163 5.42 -11.16 20.94
N THR A 164 5.22 -12.47 21.05
CA THR A 164 6.17 -13.41 21.61
C THR A 164 6.02 -14.80 21.00
N ILE A 165 7.14 -15.46 20.75
CA ILE A 165 7.16 -16.84 20.24
C ILE A 165 6.69 -17.88 21.27
N LEU A 166 6.53 -17.50 22.53
CA LEU A 166 6.18 -18.43 23.59
C LEU A 166 4.73 -18.93 23.51
N ASN A 167 3.86 -18.24 22.79
CA ASN A 167 2.45 -18.59 22.63
C ASN A 167 2.01 -18.60 21.15
N THR A 168 2.98 -18.63 20.21
CA THR A 168 2.74 -18.49 18.78
C THR A 168 3.06 -19.78 18.04
N ASP A 169 2.09 -20.33 17.32
CA ASP A 169 2.29 -21.39 16.32
C ASP A 169 2.45 -20.72 14.94
N MET A 170 3.68 -20.29 14.63
CA MET A 170 3.99 -19.55 13.40
C MET A 170 3.61 -20.32 12.12
N ALA A 171 3.72 -21.64 12.14
CA ALA A 171 3.36 -22.47 10.99
C ALA A 171 1.85 -22.38 10.74
N ARG A 172 1.05 -22.58 11.78
CA ARG A 172 -0.41 -22.48 11.71
C ARG A 172 -0.89 -21.08 11.32
N GLU A 173 -0.30 -20.04 11.93
CA GLU A 173 -0.68 -18.66 11.64
C GLU A 173 -0.40 -18.29 10.19
N THR A 174 0.77 -18.66 9.65
CA THR A 174 1.10 -18.41 8.25
C THR A 174 0.26 -19.26 7.28
N ASP A 175 -0.08 -20.51 7.64
CA ASP A 175 -1.00 -21.33 6.84
C ASP A 175 -2.43 -20.74 6.83
N ASN A 176 -2.89 -20.21 7.97
CA ASN A 176 -4.18 -19.50 8.04
C ASN A 176 -4.17 -18.23 7.20
N LEU A 177 -3.10 -17.44 7.24
CA LEU A 177 -2.94 -16.25 6.39
C LEU A 177 -2.95 -16.64 4.91
N GLN A 178 -2.20 -17.66 4.51
CA GLN A 178 -2.25 -18.19 3.14
C GLN A 178 -3.67 -18.58 2.75
N ARG A 179 -4.35 -19.34 3.60
CA ARG A 179 -5.74 -19.77 3.34
C ARG A 179 -6.68 -18.58 3.16
N PHE A 180 -6.48 -17.55 3.97
CA PHE A 180 -7.28 -16.32 3.85
C PHE A 180 -7.07 -15.61 2.50
N LEU A 181 -5.82 -15.46 2.05
CA LEU A 181 -5.51 -14.85 0.76
C LEU A 181 -6.07 -15.65 -0.41
N GLU A 182 -6.02 -16.99 -0.36
CA GLU A 182 -6.68 -17.87 -1.33
C GLU A 182 -8.20 -17.63 -1.40
N LEU A 183 -8.86 -17.46 -0.24
CA LEU A 183 -10.29 -17.14 -0.20
C LEU A 183 -10.59 -15.79 -0.85
N VAL A 184 -9.77 -14.78 -0.61
CA VAL A 184 -9.92 -13.45 -1.22
C VAL A 184 -9.76 -13.50 -2.73
N VAL A 185 -8.73 -14.18 -3.24
CA VAL A 185 -8.48 -14.33 -4.69
C VAL A 185 -9.63 -15.13 -5.35
N ASN A 186 -10.06 -16.23 -4.74
CA ASN A 186 -11.18 -17.01 -5.25
C ASN A 186 -12.47 -16.16 -5.28
N TYR A 187 -12.70 -15.33 -4.26
CA TYR A 187 -13.86 -14.46 -4.22
C TYR A 187 -13.78 -13.35 -5.27
N LYS A 188 -12.61 -12.73 -5.49
CA LYS A 188 -12.34 -11.79 -6.60
C LYS A 188 -12.81 -12.35 -7.93
N HIS A 189 -12.39 -13.61 -8.24
CA HIS A 189 -12.77 -14.26 -9.49
C HIS A 189 -14.27 -14.56 -9.54
N LYS A 190 -14.85 -15.04 -8.44
CA LYS A 190 -16.27 -15.35 -8.32
C LYS A 190 -17.18 -14.17 -8.64
N ILE A 191 -16.86 -12.98 -8.11
CA ILE A 191 -17.65 -11.76 -8.31
C ILE A 191 -17.26 -11.00 -9.59
N GLY A 192 -16.24 -11.45 -10.31
CA GLY A 192 -15.75 -10.83 -11.53
C GLY A 192 -15.01 -9.50 -11.33
N PHE A 193 -14.49 -9.25 -10.14
CA PHE A 193 -13.72 -8.05 -9.86
C PHE A 193 -12.43 -8.01 -10.69
N LYS A 194 -12.27 -6.97 -11.52
CA LYS A 194 -11.13 -6.80 -12.44
C LYS A 194 -10.00 -5.97 -11.86
N GLY A 195 -10.20 -5.37 -10.69
CA GLY A 195 -9.19 -4.63 -9.97
C GLY A 195 -8.07 -5.54 -9.42
N GLN A 196 -6.99 -4.93 -8.97
CA GLN A 196 -5.90 -5.65 -8.33
C GLN A 196 -6.25 -5.94 -6.86
N ILE A 197 -5.82 -7.10 -6.35
CA ILE A 197 -5.66 -7.32 -4.92
C ILE A 197 -4.24 -6.87 -4.57
N LEU A 198 -4.13 -6.08 -3.54
CA LEU A 198 -2.87 -5.50 -3.08
C LEU A 198 -2.60 -5.95 -1.65
N LEU A 199 -1.39 -6.42 -1.38
CA LEU A 199 -0.88 -6.66 -0.04
C LEU A 199 0.05 -5.52 0.34
N GLU A 200 -0.12 -4.97 1.54
CA GLU A 200 0.64 -3.83 2.02
C GLU A 200 1.62 -4.25 3.10
N PRO A 201 2.94 -4.23 2.82
CA PRO A 201 3.96 -4.59 3.77
C PRO A 201 4.08 -3.60 4.92
N LYS A 202 4.25 -4.12 6.14
CA LYS A 202 4.65 -3.37 7.34
C LYS A 202 5.39 -4.29 8.31
N PRO A 203 6.58 -3.90 8.84
CA PRO A 203 7.39 -4.82 9.65
C PRO A 203 6.86 -4.99 11.08
N HIS A 204 6.32 -3.94 11.66
CA HIS A 204 5.80 -3.87 13.02
C HIS A 204 4.86 -2.69 13.19
N GLU A 205 4.29 -2.53 14.40
CA GLU A 205 3.31 -1.51 14.74
C GLU A 205 1.98 -1.69 13.98
N PRO A 206 0.92 -2.09 14.68
CA PRO A 206 0.84 -2.22 16.15
C PRO A 206 1.41 -3.54 16.71
N THR A 207 1.60 -4.58 15.92
CA THR A 207 2.18 -5.85 16.35
C THR A 207 3.70 -5.78 16.34
N LYS A 208 4.36 -6.42 17.28
CA LYS A 208 5.81 -6.35 17.42
C LYS A 208 6.55 -6.97 16.23
N HIS A 209 6.02 -8.07 15.68
CA HIS A 209 6.56 -8.76 14.51
C HIS A 209 5.42 -9.11 13.57
N GLN A 210 5.34 -8.44 12.41
CA GLN A 210 4.35 -8.73 11.38
C GLN A 210 4.91 -9.71 10.34
N TYR A 211 4.05 -10.57 9.78
CA TYR A 211 4.44 -11.56 8.77
C TYR A 211 4.70 -10.95 7.40
N ASP A 212 4.04 -9.85 7.08
CA ASP A 212 4.16 -9.08 5.85
C ASP A 212 5.24 -7.97 5.96
N PHE A 213 6.43 -8.33 6.43
CA PHE A 213 7.49 -7.45 6.90
C PHE A 213 7.95 -6.41 5.87
N ASP A 214 8.23 -6.82 4.63
CA ASP A 214 8.73 -6.02 3.53
C ASP A 214 8.32 -6.64 2.17
N SER A 215 8.64 -5.97 1.07
CA SER A 215 8.33 -6.47 -0.28
C SER A 215 8.93 -7.85 -0.56
N ALA A 216 10.14 -8.12 -0.09
CA ALA A 216 10.81 -9.40 -0.32
C ALA A 216 10.12 -10.54 0.45
N THR A 217 9.78 -10.31 1.70
CA THR A 217 9.07 -11.26 2.56
C THR A 217 7.66 -11.55 2.02
N CYS A 218 6.93 -10.51 1.62
CA CYS A 218 5.62 -10.66 0.99
C CYS A 218 5.70 -11.51 -0.29
N LEU A 219 6.67 -11.24 -1.17
CA LEU A 219 6.82 -12.01 -2.39
C LEU A 219 7.25 -13.46 -2.14
N ALA A 220 8.11 -13.71 -1.16
CA ALA A 220 8.47 -15.07 -0.77
C ALA A 220 7.23 -15.85 -0.29
N PHE A 221 6.41 -15.23 0.53
CA PHE A 221 5.15 -15.80 1.01
C PHE A 221 4.14 -16.03 -0.13
N LEU A 222 3.92 -15.04 -1.00
CA LEU A 222 3.02 -15.15 -2.14
C LEU A 222 3.45 -16.26 -3.12
N ARG A 223 4.76 -16.40 -3.37
CA ARG A 223 5.31 -17.49 -4.20
C ARG A 223 5.10 -18.86 -3.57
N LYS A 224 5.32 -18.99 -2.25
CA LYS A 224 4.99 -20.24 -1.52
C LYS A 224 3.52 -20.61 -1.66
N ALA A 225 2.64 -19.62 -1.67
CA ALA A 225 1.20 -19.77 -1.82
C ALA A 225 0.73 -19.93 -3.29
N GLY A 226 1.58 -19.70 -4.28
CA GLY A 226 1.21 -19.67 -5.71
C GLY A 226 0.33 -18.49 -6.10
N LEU A 227 0.41 -17.38 -5.35
CA LEU A 227 -0.44 -16.19 -5.50
C LEU A 227 0.30 -14.97 -6.05
N GLU A 228 1.59 -15.08 -6.43
CA GLU A 228 2.42 -13.97 -6.90
C GLU A 228 1.93 -13.32 -8.20
N ASN A 229 1.10 -14.01 -8.96
CA ASN A 229 0.47 -13.48 -10.18
C ASN A 229 -0.92 -12.89 -9.94
N GLU A 230 -1.51 -13.11 -8.77
CA GLU A 230 -2.86 -12.66 -8.38
C GLU A 230 -2.84 -11.43 -7.49
N ILE A 231 -1.79 -11.29 -6.68
CA ILE A 231 -1.64 -10.24 -5.67
C ILE A 231 -0.40 -9.41 -5.99
N LYS A 232 -0.56 -8.11 -5.99
CA LYS A 232 0.51 -7.11 -6.10
C LYS A 232 0.77 -6.47 -4.74
N LEU A 233 1.72 -5.55 -4.69
CA LEU A 233 2.06 -4.83 -3.46
C LEU A 233 1.54 -3.39 -3.51
N ASN A 234 1.07 -2.90 -2.37
CA ASN A 234 0.88 -1.50 -2.07
C ASN A 234 2.02 -1.08 -1.16
N VAL A 235 3.01 -0.34 -1.69
CA VAL A 235 4.23 -0.04 -0.93
C VAL A 235 4.12 1.35 -0.32
N GLU A 236 4.28 1.42 1.00
CA GLU A 236 4.25 2.68 1.74
C GLU A 236 5.65 3.18 2.09
N VAL A 237 5.84 4.51 2.01
CA VAL A 237 7.13 5.16 2.28
C VAL A 237 7.58 4.95 3.73
N ASN A 238 6.70 5.21 4.71
CA ASN A 238 7.07 5.08 6.13
C ASN A 238 7.26 3.62 6.54
N HIS A 239 6.46 2.69 6.00
CA HIS A 239 6.64 1.26 6.26
C HIS A 239 8.01 0.76 5.77
N ALA A 240 8.49 1.25 4.63
CA ALA A 240 9.86 0.96 4.17
C ALA A 240 10.92 1.42 5.18
N THR A 241 10.78 2.64 5.74
CA THR A 241 11.73 3.13 6.75
C THR A 241 11.67 2.33 8.05
N LEU A 242 10.50 1.88 8.45
CA LEU A 242 10.32 1.01 9.64
C LEU A 242 10.97 -0.37 9.46
N SER A 243 11.02 -0.90 8.23
CA SER A 243 11.68 -2.17 7.92
C SER A 243 13.22 -2.06 7.84
N GLY A 244 13.77 -0.85 8.02
CA GLY A 244 15.20 -0.58 7.90
C GLY A 244 15.68 -0.39 6.47
N HIS A 245 14.74 -0.24 5.52
CA HIS A 245 15.00 0.08 4.13
C HIS A 245 14.77 1.57 3.85
N ASN A 246 15.13 2.01 2.65
CA ASN A 246 14.60 3.23 2.07
C ASN A 246 13.49 2.88 1.05
N PHE A 247 12.65 3.84 0.74
CA PHE A 247 11.52 3.63 -0.16
C PHE A 247 11.95 3.21 -1.57
N GLU A 248 13.09 3.74 -2.04
CA GLU A 248 13.62 3.37 -3.36
C GLU A 248 14.00 1.90 -3.46
N HIS A 249 14.49 1.28 -2.36
CA HIS A 249 14.80 -0.15 -2.31
C HIS A 249 13.53 -0.99 -2.50
N GLU A 250 12.50 -0.69 -1.72
CA GLU A 250 11.21 -1.41 -1.76
C GLU A 250 10.56 -1.29 -3.15
N ILE A 251 10.57 -0.09 -3.73
CA ILE A 251 10.04 0.15 -5.09
C ILE A 251 10.87 -0.56 -6.15
N ALA A 252 12.20 -0.49 -6.07
CA ALA A 252 13.09 -1.17 -7.03
C ALA A 252 12.89 -2.68 -6.96
N TYR A 253 12.77 -3.25 -5.76
CA TYR A 253 12.53 -4.67 -5.57
C TYR A 253 11.14 -5.09 -6.12
N ALA A 254 10.09 -4.36 -5.77
CA ALA A 254 8.73 -4.64 -6.25
C ALA A 254 8.62 -4.52 -7.78
N THR A 255 9.23 -3.49 -8.38
CA THR A 255 9.22 -3.29 -9.85
C THR A 255 10.01 -4.34 -10.59
N SER A 256 11.19 -4.73 -10.10
CA SER A 256 12.03 -5.76 -10.73
C SER A 256 11.37 -7.15 -10.72
N ASN A 257 10.46 -7.39 -9.79
CA ASN A 257 9.66 -8.62 -9.68
C ASN A 257 8.26 -8.50 -10.31
N ASN A 258 7.95 -7.40 -11.02
CA ASN A 258 6.62 -7.12 -11.56
C ASN A 258 5.49 -7.21 -10.52
N ALA A 259 5.79 -6.79 -9.29
CA ALA A 259 4.90 -6.91 -8.14
C ALA A 259 4.33 -5.57 -7.65
N LEU A 260 4.84 -4.44 -8.12
CA LEU A 260 4.29 -3.14 -7.74
C LEU A 260 2.88 -2.95 -8.29
N GLY A 261 1.93 -2.61 -7.44
CA GLY A 261 0.53 -2.34 -7.81
C GLY A 261 0.11 -0.91 -7.51
N SER A 262 0.44 -0.40 -6.33
CA SER A 262 0.08 0.94 -5.85
C SER A 262 1.10 1.41 -4.81
N ILE A 263 1.01 2.67 -4.41
CA ILE A 263 1.83 3.21 -3.32
C ILE A 263 0.99 4.04 -2.36
N ASP A 264 1.36 3.99 -1.08
CA ASP A 264 0.93 4.95 -0.08
C ASP A 264 2.08 5.93 0.16
N ILE A 265 1.75 7.20 -0.10
CA ILE A 265 2.75 8.26 -0.13
C ILE A 265 2.66 9.11 1.13
N ASN A 266 3.73 9.06 1.89
CA ASN A 266 3.94 9.84 3.10
C ASN A 266 5.44 10.10 3.30
N ARG A 267 5.89 10.31 4.52
CA ARG A 267 7.28 10.41 4.90
C ARG A 267 7.47 9.85 6.30
N GLY A 268 8.42 8.92 6.43
CA GLY A 268 8.96 8.46 7.69
C GLY A 268 10.33 9.05 7.98
N ASP A 269 10.82 8.83 9.20
CA ASP A 269 12.18 9.14 9.60
C ASP A 269 12.83 7.86 10.13
N THR A 270 13.96 7.47 9.55
CA THR A 270 14.65 6.21 9.85
C THR A 270 15.12 6.08 11.32
N LEU A 271 15.23 7.20 12.02
CA LEU A 271 15.60 7.21 13.43
C LEU A 271 14.40 7.10 14.38
N LEU A 272 13.17 7.23 13.86
CA LEU A 272 11.95 7.07 14.64
C LEU A 272 11.42 5.66 14.49
N GLY A 273 11.12 5.02 15.62
CA GLY A 273 10.65 3.64 15.68
C GLY A 273 9.12 3.49 15.56
N TRP A 274 8.41 4.46 14.99
CA TRP A 274 6.96 4.42 14.78
C TRP A 274 6.54 5.09 13.47
N ASP A 275 5.34 4.78 13.05
CA ASP A 275 4.73 5.31 11.86
C ASP A 275 4.31 6.78 12.06
N THR A 276 5.03 7.67 11.42
CA THR A 276 4.79 9.11 11.57
C THR A 276 3.71 9.64 10.64
N ASP A 277 3.45 8.97 9.52
CA ASP A 277 2.48 9.35 8.48
C ASP A 277 2.57 10.85 8.14
N GLN A 278 3.78 11.35 7.99
CA GLN A 278 3.97 12.75 7.65
C GLN A 278 3.70 12.98 6.16
N PHE A 279 3.06 14.09 5.80
CA PHE A 279 2.98 14.47 4.39
C PHE A 279 4.38 14.63 3.78
N PRO A 280 4.61 14.21 2.53
CA PRO A 280 5.89 14.38 1.86
C PRO A 280 6.23 15.88 1.73
N ASN A 281 7.46 16.24 2.08
CA ASN A 281 7.92 17.63 2.09
C ASN A 281 9.31 17.82 1.47
N ASN A 282 9.94 16.74 0.98
CA ASN A 282 11.26 16.76 0.36
C ASN A 282 11.25 15.94 -0.94
N PRO A 283 11.42 16.57 -2.12
CA PRO A 283 11.46 15.86 -3.40
C PRO A 283 12.59 14.82 -3.51
N ALA A 284 13.72 15.01 -2.79
CA ALA A 284 14.84 14.10 -2.85
C ALA A 284 14.51 12.70 -2.29
N ASP A 285 13.63 12.62 -1.28
CA ASP A 285 13.23 11.36 -0.65
C ASP A 285 12.45 10.43 -1.61
N LEU A 286 11.84 11.01 -2.66
CA LEU A 286 10.98 10.30 -3.60
C LEU A 286 11.62 10.10 -5.00
N LEU A 287 12.75 10.78 -5.29
CA LEU A 287 13.26 10.91 -6.65
C LEU A 287 13.59 9.56 -7.29
N MET A 288 14.33 8.71 -6.60
CA MET A 288 14.73 7.41 -7.14
C MET A 288 13.55 6.42 -7.20
N SER A 289 12.65 6.48 -6.23
CA SER A 289 11.41 5.69 -6.27
C SER A 289 10.56 6.05 -7.49
N PHE A 290 10.38 7.33 -7.77
CA PHE A 290 9.67 7.81 -8.97
C PHE A 290 10.40 7.41 -10.26
N TYR A 291 11.73 7.43 -10.26
CA TYR A 291 12.50 6.94 -11.39
C TYR A 291 12.15 5.48 -11.71
N PHE A 292 12.15 4.57 -10.72
CA PHE A 292 11.80 3.16 -10.95
C PHE A 292 10.33 3.00 -11.36
N ILE A 293 9.40 3.71 -10.72
CA ILE A 293 7.97 3.66 -11.06
C ILE A 293 7.77 4.09 -12.53
N PHE A 294 8.24 5.27 -12.91
CA PHE A 294 7.91 5.85 -14.21
C PHE A 294 8.74 5.28 -15.36
N LYS A 295 9.97 4.84 -15.11
CA LYS A 295 10.73 4.05 -16.07
C LYS A 295 10.03 2.74 -16.44
N ASN A 296 9.29 2.15 -15.51
CA ASN A 296 8.52 0.93 -15.71
C ASN A 296 7.05 1.19 -16.13
N GLY A 297 6.71 2.38 -16.60
CA GLY A 297 5.39 2.70 -17.17
C GLY A 297 4.38 3.30 -16.20
N GLY A 298 4.76 3.56 -14.94
CA GLY A 298 3.90 4.12 -13.90
C GLY A 298 3.11 3.08 -13.12
N LEU A 299 2.08 3.53 -12.41
CA LEU A 299 1.30 2.69 -11.47
C LEU A 299 0.09 1.96 -12.12
N GLY A 300 -0.18 2.20 -13.42
CA GLY A 300 -1.31 1.56 -14.09
C GLY A 300 -2.67 1.85 -13.43
N GLN A 301 -3.31 0.82 -12.88
CA GLN A 301 -4.56 0.93 -12.11
C GLN A 301 -4.33 1.39 -10.66
N GLY A 302 -3.10 1.33 -10.15
CA GLY A 302 -2.75 1.84 -8.84
C GLY A 302 -2.82 3.36 -8.75
N GLY A 303 -2.44 3.89 -7.62
CA GLY A 303 -2.42 5.33 -7.35
C GLY A 303 -1.38 5.70 -6.30
N MET A 304 -1.42 6.95 -5.91
CA MET A 304 -0.62 7.54 -4.84
C MET A 304 -1.58 8.01 -3.75
N ASN A 305 -1.90 7.12 -2.82
CA ASN A 305 -2.75 7.48 -1.71
C ASN A 305 -1.93 8.26 -0.67
N PHE A 306 -2.43 9.41 -0.22
CA PHE A 306 -1.85 10.11 0.92
C PHE A 306 -2.24 9.40 2.22
N ASP A 307 -1.51 8.34 2.56
CA ASP A 307 -1.54 7.79 3.90
C ASP A 307 -0.72 8.68 4.83
N ALA A 308 -1.27 9.86 5.08
CA ALA A 308 -0.58 10.95 5.75
C ALA A 308 -1.56 11.78 6.59
N LYS A 309 -1.09 12.18 7.78
CA LYS A 309 -1.87 12.97 8.73
C LYS A 309 -1.19 14.30 9.05
N ILE A 310 -2.00 15.32 9.28
CA ILE A 310 -1.53 16.57 9.87
C ILE A 310 -1.11 16.33 11.33
N ARG A 311 -0.34 17.26 11.90
CA ARG A 311 0.06 17.13 13.32
C ARG A 311 -1.07 17.57 14.24
N ARG A 312 -1.08 17.04 15.48
CA ARG A 312 -2.13 17.38 16.45
C ARG A 312 -2.16 18.86 16.85
N GLN A 313 -1.14 19.66 16.57
CA GLN A 313 -1.13 21.13 16.72
C GLN A 313 -1.72 21.88 15.52
N SER A 314 -1.99 21.20 14.41
CA SER A 314 -2.56 21.78 13.18
C SER A 314 -4.08 21.79 13.29
N ILE A 315 -4.61 22.69 14.13
CA ILE A 315 -6.02 22.71 14.52
C ILE A 315 -6.91 23.54 13.57
N ASP A 316 -6.31 24.36 12.72
CA ASP A 316 -7.07 25.16 11.76
C ASP A 316 -7.58 24.29 10.61
N PRO A 317 -8.84 24.46 10.14
CA PRO A 317 -9.39 23.69 9.04
C PRO A 317 -8.57 23.75 7.74
N GLU A 318 -7.93 24.89 7.49
CA GLU A 318 -7.08 25.15 6.33
C GLU A 318 -5.80 24.30 6.31
N ASP A 319 -5.30 23.87 7.46
CA ASP A 319 -4.08 23.07 7.56
C ASP A 319 -4.19 21.76 6.77
N LEU A 320 -5.39 21.18 6.71
CA LEU A 320 -5.64 19.98 5.94
C LEU A 320 -5.46 20.20 4.44
N PHE A 321 -5.91 21.35 3.93
CA PHE A 321 -5.71 21.75 2.54
C PHE A 321 -4.23 22.03 2.25
N HIS A 322 -3.56 22.77 3.11
CA HIS A 322 -2.14 23.10 2.96
C HIS A 322 -1.27 21.84 2.92
N ALA A 323 -1.55 20.87 3.78
CA ALA A 323 -0.79 19.62 3.83
C ALA A 323 -0.93 18.81 2.53
N HIS A 324 -2.16 18.63 2.03
CA HIS A 324 -2.40 17.91 0.79
C HIS A 324 -1.79 18.62 -0.43
N VAL A 325 -2.03 19.92 -0.57
CA VAL A 325 -1.47 20.73 -1.68
C VAL A 325 0.06 20.70 -1.64
N GLY A 326 0.66 20.86 -0.44
CA GLY A 326 2.11 20.77 -0.26
C GLY A 326 2.67 19.41 -0.67
N GLY A 327 2.01 18.31 -0.29
CA GLY A 327 2.38 16.96 -0.70
C GLY A 327 2.28 16.76 -2.22
N MET A 328 1.20 17.24 -2.85
CA MET A 328 1.05 17.22 -4.31
C MET A 328 2.15 17.99 -5.02
N ASP A 329 2.51 19.17 -4.53
CA ASP A 329 3.58 20.00 -5.10
C ASP A 329 4.95 19.32 -5.01
N VAL A 330 5.25 18.64 -3.91
CA VAL A 330 6.47 17.83 -3.76
C VAL A 330 6.50 16.73 -4.81
N CYS A 331 5.43 15.97 -4.96
CA CYS A 331 5.34 14.92 -5.97
C CYS A 331 5.46 15.47 -7.40
N ALA A 332 4.85 16.62 -7.70
CA ALA A 332 4.94 17.26 -9.00
C ALA A 332 6.38 17.71 -9.33
N LYS A 333 7.08 18.31 -8.36
CA LYS A 333 8.49 18.68 -8.49
C LYS A 333 9.37 17.45 -8.69
N THR A 334 9.11 16.38 -7.93
CA THR A 334 9.82 15.09 -8.08
C THR A 334 9.62 14.52 -9.48
N LEU A 335 8.39 14.51 -10.00
CA LEU A 335 8.10 13.99 -11.34
C LEU A 335 8.85 14.76 -12.45
N ILE A 336 8.96 16.08 -12.34
CA ILE A 336 9.75 16.90 -13.29
C ILE A 336 11.24 16.49 -13.26
N ALA A 337 11.79 16.30 -12.06
CA ALA A 337 13.17 15.85 -11.92
C ALA A 337 13.37 14.43 -12.45
N THR A 338 12.40 13.55 -12.22
CA THR A 338 12.38 12.17 -12.72
C THR A 338 12.37 12.12 -14.24
N GLU A 339 11.57 12.94 -14.91
CA GLU A 339 11.55 13.05 -16.38
C GLU A 339 12.96 13.35 -16.92
N LYS A 340 13.65 14.28 -16.27
CA LYS A 340 15.02 14.60 -16.67
C LYS A 340 15.97 13.40 -16.53
N LEU A 341 15.94 12.68 -15.40
CA LEU A 341 16.75 11.48 -15.18
C LEU A 341 16.46 10.39 -16.22
N ILE A 342 15.20 10.18 -16.59
CA ILE A 342 14.81 9.19 -17.58
C ILE A 342 15.32 9.61 -18.97
N ASN A 343 15.12 10.87 -19.36
CA ASN A 343 15.51 11.39 -20.67
C ASN A 343 17.02 11.47 -20.87
N ASP A 344 17.79 11.80 -19.81
CA ASP A 344 19.28 11.85 -19.86
C ASP A 344 19.89 10.46 -20.08
N ASN A 345 19.14 9.39 -19.82
CA ASN A 345 19.54 7.99 -20.03
C ASN A 345 20.89 7.58 -19.41
N VAL A 346 21.39 8.34 -18.43
CA VAL A 346 22.71 8.10 -17.81
C VAL A 346 22.69 6.82 -16.98
N ILE A 347 21.66 6.64 -16.12
CA ILE A 347 21.55 5.48 -15.25
C ILE A 347 21.37 4.18 -16.07
N PRO A 348 20.44 4.09 -17.04
CA PRO A 348 20.31 2.89 -17.87
C PRO A 348 21.58 2.52 -18.59
N LYS A 349 22.25 3.50 -19.21
CA LYS A 349 23.51 3.26 -19.93
C LYS A 349 24.60 2.75 -18.99
N PHE A 350 24.74 3.34 -17.82
CA PHE A 350 25.73 2.88 -16.82
C PHE A 350 25.49 1.41 -16.40
N ILE A 351 24.20 1.04 -16.20
CA ILE A 351 23.83 -0.34 -15.86
C ILE A 351 24.12 -1.27 -17.05
N GLU A 352 23.74 -0.89 -18.26
CA GLU A 352 23.98 -1.67 -19.48
C GLU A 352 25.49 -1.93 -19.68
N ASP A 353 26.32 -0.87 -19.60
CA ASP A 353 27.75 -0.96 -19.72
C ASP A 353 28.36 -1.88 -18.63
N ARG A 354 27.88 -1.77 -17.39
CA ARG A 354 28.37 -2.57 -16.25
C ARG A 354 28.08 -4.07 -16.40
N TYR A 355 26.98 -4.44 -17.00
CA TYR A 355 26.53 -5.83 -17.14
C TYR A 355 26.70 -6.38 -18.58
N SER A 356 27.36 -5.62 -19.48
CA SER A 356 27.47 -5.96 -20.90
C SER A 356 28.04 -7.36 -21.13
N ASP A 357 29.07 -7.77 -20.36
CA ASP A 357 29.75 -9.06 -20.50
C ASP A 357 28.86 -10.28 -20.29
N TRP A 358 27.73 -10.11 -19.56
CA TRP A 358 26.73 -11.16 -19.44
C TRP A 358 25.99 -11.46 -20.75
N ASN A 359 26.04 -10.54 -21.70
CA ASN A 359 25.49 -10.70 -23.04
C ASN A 359 26.51 -11.35 -24.04
N GLU A 360 27.75 -11.50 -23.60
CA GLU A 360 28.83 -12.10 -24.39
C GLU A 360 28.87 -13.63 -24.19
N ASN A 361 29.79 -14.28 -24.92
CA ASN A 361 29.88 -15.73 -25.01
C ASN A 361 29.91 -16.46 -23.66
N LEU A 362 30.68 -15.96 -22.68
CA LEU A 362 30.79 -16.59 -21.36
C LEU A 362 29.48 -16.46 -20.56
N GLY A 363 28.88 -15.28 -20.55
CA GLY A 363 27.59 -15.04 -19.88
C GLY A 363 26.47 -15.92 -20.47
N GLN A 364 26.42 -16.01 -21.81
CA GLN A 364 25.46 -16.87 -22.52
C GLN A 364 25.68 -18.35 -22.21
N PHE A 365 26.96 -18.80 -22.16
CA PHE A 365 27.32 -20.17 -21.79
C PHE A 365 26.87 -20.52 -20.37
N ILE A 366 27.10 -19.61 -19.41
CA ILE A 366 26.67 -19.81 -18.00
C ILE A 366 25.14 -19.87 -17.88
N HIS A 367 24.40 -19.07 -18.64
CA HIS A 367 22.94 -19.05 -18.61
C HIS A 367 22.26 -20.18 -19.38
N ASN A 368 23.02 -20.98 -20.15
CA ASN A 368 22.46 -22.16 -20.79
C ASN A 368 22.10 -23.20 -19.73
N LYS A 369 20.84 -23.66 -19.75
CA LYS A 369 20.31 -24.64 -18.78
C LYS A 369 21.01 -25.99 -18.77
N ASP A 370 21.68 -26.35 -19.88
CA ASP A 370 22.42 -27.59 -20.01
C ASP A 370 23.85 -27.47 -19.46
N THR A 371 24.35 -26.26 -19.14
CA THR A 371 25.66 -26.03 -18.57
C THR A 371 25.67 -26.36 -17.07
N GLY A 372 26.53 -27.33 -16.71
CA GLY A 372 26.73 -27.71 -15.30
C GLY A 372 28.00 -27.08 -14.70
N LEU A 373 28.23 -27.32 -13.41
CA LEU A 373 29.43 -26.82 -12.71
C LEU A 373 30.71 -27.40 -13.29
N ASP A 374 30.70 -28.68 -13.77
CA ASP A 374 31.88 -29.31 -14.39
C ASP A 374 32.23 -28.63 -15.70
N ASP A 375 31.23 -28.21 -16.48
CA ASP A 375 31.45 -27.52 -17.76
C ASP A 375 32.04 -26.14 -17.51
N ILE A 376 31.54 -25.43 -16.49
CA ILE A 376 32.10 -24.12 -16.08
C ILE A 376 33.54 -24.27 -15.57
N ASN A 377 33.81 -25.27 -14.73
CA ASN A 377 35.15 -25.54 -14.21
C ASN A 377 36.11 -25.82 -15.34
N LYS A 378 35.74 -26.72 -16.28
CA LYS A 378 36.56 -27.03 -17.46
C LYS A 378 36.83 -25.80 -18.29
N LYS A 379 35.82 -24.97 -18.53
CA LYS A 379 35.98 -23.73 -19.30
C LYS A 379 36.92 -22.73 -18.61
N VAL A 380 36.85 -22.59 -17.31
CA VAL A 380 37.78 -21.74 -16.53
C VAL A 380 39.22 -22.19 -16.71
N ILE A 381 39.48 -23.52 -16.69
CA ILE A 381 40.80 -24.10 -16.85
C ILE A 381 41.29 -23.97 -18.31
N ASP A 382 40.45 -24.37 -19.26
CA ASP A 382 40.83 -24.42 -20.67
C ASP A 382 41.09 -23.01 -21.25
N ASP A 383 40.30 -22.03 -20.84
CA ASP A 383 40.40 -20.62 -21.29
C ASP A 383 41.35 -19.79 -20.40
N ASN A 384 41.94 -20.38 -19.34
CA ASN A 384 42.78 -19.71 -18.34
C ASN A 384 42.12 -18.42 -17.79
N ILE A 385 40.87 -18.52 -17.32
CA ILE A 385 40.09 -17.37 -16.86
C ILE A 385 40.61 -16.89 -15.50
N GLU A 386 41.24 -15.71 -15.47
CA GLU A 386 41.70 -15.03 -14.26
C GLU A 386 41.01 -13.68 -14.15
N PRO A 387 39.94 -13.57 -13.31
CA PRO A 387 39.19 -12.34 -13.21
C PRO A 387 40.00 -11.20 -12.59
N GLU A 388 40.02 -10.06 -13.24
CA GLU A 388 40.56 -8.83 -12.66
C GLU A 388 39.46 -8.00 -12.04
N PRO A 389 39.71 -7.36 -10.86
CA PRO A 389 38.76 -6.47 -10.25
C PRO A 389 38.36 -5.31 -11.18
N ARG A 390 37.06 -5.05 -11.30
CA ARG A 390 36.52 -3.92 -12.08
C ARG A 390 35.92 -2.89 -11.19
N SER A 391 36.11 -1.63 -11.48
CA SER A 391 35.38 -0.54 -10.94
C SER A 391 33.92 -0.59 -11.41
N GLY A 392 32.96 -0.43 -10.50
CA GLY A 392 31.53 -0.51 -10.81
C GLY A 392 30.80 0.78 -10.62
#